data_807c6f57d64c6aa5039f4665837c0153
#
_entry.id   807c6f57d64c6aa5039f4665837c0153
#
_cell.length_a   1.000
_cell.length_b   1.000
_cell.length_c   1.000
_cell.angle_alpha   90.00
_cell.angle_beta   90.00
_cell.angle_gamma   90.00
#
_symmetry.space_group_name_H-M   'P 1'
#
loop_
_entity.id
_entity.type
_entity.pdbx_description
1 polymer ?
#
loop_
_entity_poly.entity_id
_entity_poly.type
_entity_poly.pdbx_seq_one_letter_code
_entity_poly.pdbx_strand_id
1 'polypeptide(L)'
;ESAGTRQLSGIGGQMDFLEGAYRSVGGKGYICINSARKAKDGTLKSNIVPFIPGGSTVSAPRTMIQSVATEYGIANLSGKTLRERAESMIAIAHPDSGMSWSSMRKRRSTNKLNVPY
;
A
#
# COMPACT_ATOMS: atom_id res chain seq x y z
N GLU A 1 11.10 6.76 4.06
CA GLU A 1 12.13 6.71 3.02
C GLU A 1 11.98 7.84 2.01
N SER A 2 10.90 7.92 1.28
CA SER A 2 10.67 8.99 0.32
C SER A 2 9.29 9.63 0.46
N ALA A 3 9.16 10.89 0.04
CA ALA A 3 7.89 11.60 -0.13
C ALA A 3 7.80 12.09 -1.58
N GLY A 4 7.11 11.31 -2.41
CA GLY A 4 7.17 11.47 -3.86
C GLY A 4 8.59 11.21 -4.37
N THR A 5 9.16 12.17 -5.11
CA THR A 5 10.52 12.09 -5.64
C THR A 5 11.60 12.50 -4.63
N ARG A 6 11.22 13.03 -3.46
CA ARG A 6 12.18 13.49 -2.46
C ARG A 6 12.58 12.35 -1.53
N GLN A 7 13.86 12.00 -1.52
CA GLN A 7 14.45 11.09 -0.54
C GLN A 7 14.55 11.77 0.82
N LEU A 8 14.03 11.13 1.87
CA LEU A 8 14.04 11.64 3.25
C LEU A 8 15.01 10.88 4.14
N SER A 9 15.16 9.58 3.92
CA SER A 9 16.03 8.70 4.71
C SER A 9 16.52 7.53 3.86
N GLY A 10 17.41 6.70 4.39
CA GLY A 10 17.71 5.37 3.85
C GLY A 10 16.52 4.42 3.99
N ILE A 11 16.68 3.20 3.45
CA ILE A 11 15.63 2.14 3.45
C ILE A 11 15.32 1.61 4.85
N GLY A 12 16.22 1.77 5.82
CA GLY A 12 16.09 1.20 7.16
C GLY A 12 16.04 -0.32 7.16
N GLY A 13 15.58 -0.90 8.26
CA GLY A 13 15.50 -2.35 8.48
C GLY A 13 14.16 -2.99 8.11
N GLN A 14 13.27 -2.31 7.41
CA GLN A 14 11.94 -2.85 7.10
C GLN A 14 12.01 -4.19 6.36
N MET A 15 12.89 -4.31 5.39
CA MET A 15 13.07 -5.55 4.63
C MET A 15 13.65 -6.67 5.48
N ASP A 16 14.61 -6.37 6.34
CA ASP A 16 15.24 -7.37 7.23
C ASP A 16 14.19 -7.96 8.18
N PHE A 17 13.30 -7.14 8.74
CA PHE A 17 12.21 -7.59 9.59
C PHE A 17 11.18 -8.41 8.82
N LEU A 18 10.81 -8.02 7.61
CA LEU A 18 9.88 -8.78 6.77
C LEU A 18 10.47 -10.15 6.39
N GLU A 19 11.73 -10.19 6.01
CA GLU A 19 12.43 -11.43 5.68
C GLU A 19 12.60 -12.31 6.90
N GLY A 20 13.01 -11.77 8.04
CA GLY A 20 13.11 -12.49 9.30
C GLY A 20 11.78 -13.11 9.72
N ALA A 21 10.68 -12.33 9.63
CA ALA A 21 9.34 -12.84 9.90
C ALA A 21 8.92 -13.94 8.93
N TYR A 22 9.26 -13.82 7.65
CA TYR A 22 8.94 -14.83 6.64
C TYR A 22 9.69 -16.15 6.88
N ARG A 23 10.95 -16.08 7.31
CA ARG A 23 11.82 -17.25 7.55
C ARG A 23 11.58 -17.91 8.91
N SER A 24 11.01 -17.20 9.87
CA SER A 24 10.76 -17.72 11.21
C SER A 24 9.61 -18.71 11.20
N VAL A 25 9.73 -19.79 11.98
CA VAL A 25 8.66 -20.76 12.16
C VAL A 25 7.46 -20.10 12.82
N GLY A 26 6.31 -20.06 12.12
CA GLY A 26 5.11 -19.37 12.58
C GLY A 26 5.20 -17.83 12.54
N GLY A 27 6.29 -17.29 11.98
CA GLY A 27 6.50 -15.85 11.88
C GLY A 27 5.46 -15.16 11.00
N LYS A 28 5.07 -13.94 11.39
CA LYS A 28 4.09 -13.11 10.67
C LYS A 28 4.60 -11.68 10.58
N GLY A 29 4.74 -11.18 9.36
CA GLY A 29 5.13 -9.79 9.10
C GLY A 29 3.90 -8.89 8.94
N TYR A 30 3.84 -7.81 9.73
CA TYR A 30 2.79 -6.80 9.63
C TYR A 30 3.39 -5.44 9.30
N ILE A 31 2.85 -4.78 8.27
CA ILE A 31 3.11 -3.37 8.01
C ILE A 31 1.93 -2.58 8.58
N CYS A 32 2.20 -1.75 9.59
CA CYS A 32 1.19 -0.91 10.24
C CYS A 32 1.24 0.49 9.65
N ILE A 33 0.10 0.98 9.17
CA ILE A 33 -0.05 2.32 8.59
C ILE A 33 -1.37 2.95 9.06
N ASN A 34 -1.42 4.26 9.20
CA ASN A 34 -2.68 4.97 9.28
C ASN A 34 -3.38 4.89 7.92
N SER A 35 -4.68 4.59 7.88
CA SER A 35 -5.43 4.49 6.62
C SER A 35 -5.50 5.81 5.86
N ALA A 36 -5.50 6.92 6.59
CA ALA A 36 -5.55 8.27 6.03
C ALA A 36 -4.81 9.28 6.92
N ARG A 37 -4.55 10.45 6.37
CA ARG A 37 -3.94 11.60 7.07
C ARG A 37 -4.66 12.89 6.72
N LYS A 38 -4.70 13.83 7.64
CA LYS A 38 -5.13 15.21 7.35
C LYS A 38 -4.00 15.97 6.66
N ALA A 39 -4.30 16.59 5.54
CA ALA A 39 -3.41 17.54 4.88
C ALA A 39 -3.44 18.89 5.61
N LYS A 40 -2.50 19.80 5.27
CA LYS A 40 -2.41 21.13 5.89
C LYS A 40 -3.68 21.98 5.69
N ASP A 41 -4.40 21.75 4.63
CA ASP A 41 -5.69 22.40 4.29
C ASP A 41 -6.91 21.75 4.98
N GLY A 42 -6.68 20.78 5.89
CA GLY A 42 -7.72 20.05 6.60
C GLY A 42 -8.35 18.90 5.80
N THR A 43 -8.03 18.73 4.53
CA THR A 43 -8.58 17.65 3.69
C THR A 43 -8.05 16.29 4.13
N LEU A 44 -8.90 15.27 4.07
CA LEU A 44 -8.52 13.90 4.32
C LEU A 44 -7.84 13.30 3.08
N LYS A 45 -6.64 12.78 3.24
CA LYS A 45 -5.89 12.08 2.17
C LYS A 45 -5.66 10.63 2.57
N SER A 46 -6.16 9.70 1.75
CA SER A 46 -5.91 8.27 1.94
C SER A 46 -4.43 7.94 1.78
N ASN A 47 -3.90 7.11 2.68
CA ASN A 47 -2.58 6.49 2.53
C ASN A 47 -2.65 5.18 1.74
N ILE A 48 -3.86 4.60 1.58
CA ILE A 48 -4.11 3.51 0.65
C ILE A 48 -4.52 4.14 -0.67
N VAL A 49 -3.72 3.91 -1.70
CA VAL A 49 -3.88 4.55 -3.01
C VAL A 49 -3.90 3.52 -4.14
N PRO A 50 -4.64 3.77 -5.23
CA PRO A 50 -4.72 2.83 -6.36
C PRO A 50 -3.38 2.71 -7.11
N PHE A 51 -2.57 3.75 -7.10
CA PHE A 51 -1.25 3.81 -7.72
C PHE A 51 -0.28 4.58 -6.84
N ILE A 52 0.93 4.08 -6.73
CA ILE A 52 2.02 4.82 -6.11
C ILE A 52 2.37 6.00 -7.02
N PRO A 53 2.52 7.22 -6.48
CA PRO A 53 2.90 8.38 -7.28
C PRO A 53 4.21 8.13 -8.05
N GLY A 54 4.28 8.58 -9.29
CA GLY A 54 5.49 8.47 -10.11
C GLY A 54 6.71 9.05 -9.41
N GLY A 55 7.85 8.37 -9.53
CA GLY A 55 9.10 8.75 -8.86
C GLY A 55 9.22 8.36 -7.39
N SER A 56 8.18 7.71 -6.81
CA SER A 56 8.28 7.19 -5.45
C SER A 56 9.10 5.90 -5.42
N THR A 57 9.91 5.75 -4.38
CA THR A 57 10.70 4.54 -4.14
C THR A 57 9.82 3.42 -3.58
N VAL A 58 10.03 2.20 -4.02
CA VAL A 58 9.40 0.99 -3.50
C VAL A 58 10.47 0.06 -2.95
N SER A 59 10.65 0.05 -1.64
CA SER A 59 11.70 -0.73 -0.97
C SER A 59 11.24 -2.14 -0.61
N ALA A 60 9.96 -2.32 -0.27
CA ALA A 60 9.39 -3.62 0.07
C ALA A 60 8.58 -4.17 -1.12
N PRO A 61 9.06 -5.22 -1.80
CA PRO A 61 8.33 -5.80 -2.91
C PRO A 61 7.06 -6.49 -2.42
N ARG A 62 6.03 -6.51 -3.27
CA ARG A 62 4.72 -7.13 -2.94
C ARG A 62 4.82 -8.61 -2.57
N THR A 63 5.86 -9.30 -2.95
CA THR A 63 6.10 -10.71 -2.66
C THR A 63 6.48 -10.95 -1.21
N MET A 64 7.06 -9.95 -0.53
CA MET A 64 7.51 -10.03 0.87
C MET A 64 6.47 -9.50 1.86
N ILE A 65 5.48 -8.74 1.39
CA ILE A 65 4.45 -8.17 2.26
C ILE A 65 3.36 -9.21 2.51
N GLN A 66 3.30 -9.72 3.74
CA GLN A 66 2.32 -10.72 4.16
C GLN A 66 1.01 -10.08 4.60
N SER A 67 1.07 -9.07 5.47
CA SER A 67 -0.11 -8.41 6.03
C SER A 67 0.10 -6.91 6.19
N VAL A 68 -0.99 -6.16 6.02
CA VAL A 68 -1.05 -4.74 6.31
C VAL A 68 -2.14 -4.49 7.33
N ALA A 69 -1.85 -3.68 8.34
CA ALA A 69 -2.81 -3.31 9.38
C ALA A 69 -3.06 -1.80 9.36
N THR A 70 -4.32 -1.42 9.55
CA THR A 70 -4.76 -0.05 9.81
C THR A 70 -5.67 -0.02 11.03
N GLU A 71 -6.14 1.14 11.42
CA GLU A 71 -7.15 1.30 12.47
C GLU A 71 -8.51 0.67 12.13
N TYR A 72 -8.71 0.27 10.88
CA TYR A 72 -9.94 -0.39 10.40
C TYR A 72 -9.81 -1.91 10.24
N GLY A 73 -8.63 -2.49 10.45
CA GLY A 73 -8.45 -3.93 10.42
C GLY A 73 -7.14 -4.38 9.81
N ILE A 74 -7.07 -5.67 9.49
CA ILE A 74 -5.88 -6.33 8.96
C ILE A 74 -6.21 -6.97 7.60
N ALA A 75 -5.46 -6.58 6.57
CA ALA A 75 -5.49 -7.20 5.27
C ALA A 75 -4.38 -8.26 5.17
N ASN A 76 -4.75 -9.54 5.15
CA ASN A 76 -3.80 -10.59 4.79
C ASN A 76 -3.67 -10.64 3.26
N LEU A 77 -2.44 -10.54 2.77
CA LEU A 77 -2.11 -10.46 1.35
C LEU A 77 -1.41 -11.71 0.81
N SER A 78 -1.01 -12.63 1.69
CA SER A 78 -0.32 -13.87 1.29
C SER A 78 -1.25 -14.81 0.53
N GLY A 79 -0.74 -15.44 -0.53
CA GLY A 79 -1.49 -16.42 -1.32
C GLY A 79 -2.65 -15.86 -2.14
N LYS A 80 -2.80 -14.54 -2.23
CA LYS A 80 -3.89 -13.86 -2.92
C LYS A 80 -3.49 -13.33 -4.30
N THR A 81 -4.43 -13.38 -5.22
CA THR A 81 -4.33 -12.72 -6.53
C THR A 81 -4.25 -11.19 -6.36
N LEU A 82 -3.80 -10.47 -7.39
CA LEU A 82 -3.73 -8.99 -7.35
C LEU A 82 -5.10 -8.34 -7.06
N ARG A 83 -6.18 -8.95 -7.55
CA ARG A 83 -7.54 -8.48 -7.30
C ARG A 83 -7.91 -8.64 -5.83
N GLU A 84 -7.75 -9.84 -5.28
CA GLU A 84 -8.06 -10.14 -3.87
C GLU A 84 -7.20 -9.30 -2.92
N ARG A 85 -5.94 -9.05 -3.27
CA ARG A 85 -5.06 -8.13 -2.51
C ARG A 85 -5.62 -6.71 -2.51
N ALA A 86 -6.05 -6.21 -3.67
CA ALA A 86 -6.63 -4.88 -3.77
C ALA A 86 -7.95 -4.77 -2.99
N GLU A 87 -8.83 -5.76 -3.09
CA GLU A 87 -10.06 -5.83 -2.32
C GLU A 87 -9.79 -5.87 -0.81
N SER A 88 -8.79 -6.65 -0.37
CA SER A 88 -8.36 -6.70 1.04
C SER A 88 -7.84 -5.35 1.53
N MET A 89 -7.07 -4.63 0.71
CA MET A 89 -6.56 -3.30 1.06
C MET A 89 -7.67 -2.25 1.10
N ILE A 90 -8.66 -2.33 0.19
CA ILE A 90 -9.83 -1.45 0.20
C ILE A 90 -10.65 -1.64 1.48
N ALA A 91 -10.79 -2.88 1.94
CA ALA A 91 -11.56 -3.20 3.15
C ALA A 91 -11.00 -2.56 4.44
N ILE A 92 -9.72 -2.24 4.47
CA ILE A 92 -9.04 -1.56 5.60
C ILE A 92 -8.74 -0.09 5.33
N ALA A 93 -9.25 0.48 4.23
CA ALA A 93 -9.11 1.90 3.93
C ALA A 93 -10.08 2.74 4.77
N HIS A 94 -9.76 4.04 4.94
CA HIS A 94 -10.68 4.97 5.62
C HIS A 94 -12.03 5.02 4.89
N PRO A 95 -13.18 4.93 5.58
CA PRO A 95 -14.50 4.92 4.96
C PRO A 95 -14.74 6.11 4.01
N ASP A 96 -14.32 7.31 4.42
CA ASP A 96 -14.50 8.53 3.63
C ASP A 96 -13.46 8.68 2.49
N SER A 97 -12.60 7.69 2.29
CA SER A 97 -11.60 7.73 1.19
C SER A 97 -12.19 7.59 -0.19
N GLY A 98 -13.47 7.19 -0.31
CA GLY A 98 -14.12 6.89 -1.58
C GLY A 98 -13.49 5.72 -2.35
N MET A 99 -12.68 4.90 -1.66
CA MET A 99 -12.02 3.74 -2.27
C MET A 99 -13.02 2.61 -2.46
N SER A 100 -13.17 2.19 -3.71
CA SER A 100 -13.92 0.99 -4.08
C SER A 100 -13.22 0.30 -5.25
N TRP A 101 -13.53 -0.98 -5.44
CA TRP A 101 -13.00 -1.72 -6.59
C TRP A 101 -13.39 -1.08 -7.94
N SER A 102 -14.62 -0.59 -8.03
CA SER A 102 -15.12 0.11 -9.24
C SER A 102 -14.38 1.42 -9.49
N SER A 103 -14.10 2.22 -8.46
CA SER A 103 -13.34 3.47 -8.60
C SER A 103 -11.89 3.20 -9.00
N MET A 104 -11.27 2.14 -8.49
CA MET A 104 -9.92 1.72 -8.88
C MET A 104 -9.86 1.24 -10.34
N ARG A 105 -10.83 0.44 -10.78
CA ARG A 105 -10.93 0.01 -12.19
C ARG A 105 -11.07 1.19 -13.14
N LYS A 106 -11.94 2.14 -12.83
CA LYS A 106 -12.15 3.34 -13.64
C LYS A 106 -10.86 4.15 -13.78
N ARG A 107 -10.14 4.39 -12.69
CA ARG A 107 -8.85 5.09 -12.71
C ARG A 107 -7.77 4.34 -13.50
N ARG A 108 -7.80 3.00 -13.48
CA ARG A 108 -6.87 2.17 -14.25
C ARG A 108 -7.15 2.21 -15.75
N SER A 109 -8.41 2.33 -16.17
CA SER A 109 -8.79 2.46 -17.58
C SER A 109 -8.49 3.86 -18.14
N THR A 110 -8.59 4.91 -17.32
CA THR A 110 -8.21 6.27 -17.70
C THR A 110 -6.69 6.48 -17.72
N ASN A 111 -5.93 5.69 -16.94
CA ASN A 111 -4.47 5.68 -16.96
C ASN A 111 -3.87 4.65 -17.95
N LYS A 112 -4.65 4.14 -18.89
CA LYS A 112 -4.12 3.53 -20.14
C LYS A 112 -3.57 4.65 -21.03
N LEU A 113 -2.72 5.47 -20.48
CA LEU A 113 -1.94 6.44 -21.21
C LEU A 113 -0.78 5.74 -21.88
N ASN A 114 -0.82 5.73 -23.22
CA ASN A 114 0.32 5.90 -24.10
C ASN A 114 1.68 5.75 -23.41
N VAL A 115 2.07 4.53 -23.11
CA VAL A 115 3.48 4.19 -23.06
C VAL A 115 3.80 3.69 -24.46
N PRO A 116 4.50 4.46 -25.28
CA PRO A 116 5.08 3.91 -26.50
C PRO A 116 6.10 2.86 -26.03
N TYR A 117 6.00 1.66 -26.55
CA TYR A 117 7.01 0.63 -26.42
C TYR A 117 8.29 1.08 -27.10
#